data_f2769bfcd577b5d51ab22e91b4b85641
#
_entry.id   f2769bfcd577b5d51ab22e91b4b85641
#
_cell.length_a   1.000
_cell.length_b   1.000
_cell.length_c   1.000
_cell.angle_alpha   90.00
_cell.angle_beta   90.00
_cell.angle_gamma   90.00
#
_symmetry.space_group_name_H-M   'P 1'
#
loop_
_entity.id
_entity.type
_entity.pdbx_description
1 polymer ?
#
loop_
_entity_poly.entity_id
_entity_poly.type
_entity_poly.pdbx_seq_one_letter_code
_entity_poly.pdbx_strand_id
1 'polypeptide(L)'
;DNAILGVVMFLHNQQPKRSVILVSKDINMRIKARALGLDAQDYFNDKVLEDTDLLYTGVLALPQDFWDKHGKDMKSGPQGEHTFYNIQGPLCRDMLLNQFVYQENGGHPFYAVVTEQNDNTAMLRTLTDYTHTKNAIWGITARNREQSFVLNLLMNPEIDFVTLLGQAGTGKTLLTLAAGLVQMLEHKLYSEIIMTRVTVPVGEDIGFLPGTEEEKMSPWMGALDDNLD
;
A
#
# COMPACT_ATOMS: atom_id res chain seq x y z
N ASP A 1 -8.36 -1.30 -32.16
CA ASP A 1 -9.11 -0.03 -32.27
C ASP A 1 -10.42 -0.21 -33.03
N ASN A 2 -10.38 -0.71 -34.26
CA ASN A 2 -11.57 -0.82 -35.11
C ASN A 2 -12.65 -1.77 -34.55
N ALA A 3 -12.26 -2.84 -33.87
CA ALA A 3 -13.18 -3.77 -33.21
C ALA A 3 -13.96 -3.08 -32.08
N ILE A 4 -13.26 -2.26 -31.26
CA ILE A 4 -13.87 -1.50 -30.17
C ILE A 4 -14.87 -0.47 -30.74
N LEU A 5 -14.47 0.28 -31.76
CA LEU A 5 -15.36 1.24 -32.43
C LEU A 5 -16.57 0.56 -33.04
N GLY A 6 -16.40 -0.65 -33.61
CA GLY A 6 -17.49 -1.46 -34.14
C GLY A 6 -18.51 -1.85 -33.07
N VAL A 7 -18.03 -2.24 -31.87
CA VAL A 7 -18.91 -2.56 -30.72
C VAL A 7 -19.67 -1.32 -30.25
N VAL A 8 -18.99 -0.17 -30.11
CA VAL A 8 -19.63 1.08 -29.68
C VAL A 8 -20.71 1.52 -30.69
N MET A 9 -20.42 1.44 -31.99
CA MET A 9 -21.36 1.77 -33.04
C MET A 9 -22.56 0.82 -33.07
N PHE A 10 -22.32 -0.48 -32.88
CA PHE A 10 -23.38 -1.47 -32.77
C PHE A 10 -24.32 -1.17 -31.60
N LEU A 11 -23.77 -0.90 -30.42
CA LEU A 11 -24.54 -0.57 -29.21
C LEU A 11 -25.33 0.75 -29.40
N HIS A 12 -24.72 1.77 -29.98
CA HIS A 12 -25.38 3.04 -30.30
C HIS A 12 -26.59 2.86 -31.21
N ASN A 13 -26.44 2.04 -32.26
CA ASN A 13 -27.53 1.75 -33.20
C ASN A 13 -28.63 0.87 -32.60
N GLN A 14 -28.28 -0.09 -31.75
CA GLN A 14 -29.28 -0.96 -31.10
C GLN A 14 -30.08 -0.25 -30.01
N GLN A 15 -29.52 0.75 -29.37
CA GLN A 15 -30.15 1.42 -28.22
C GLN A 15 -30.23 2.95 -28.41
N PRO A 16 -30.99 3.45 -29.40
CA PRO A 16 -31.00 4.88 -29.73
C PRO A 16 -31.55 5.80 -28.62
N LYS A 17 -32.21 5.21 -27.60
CA LYS A 17 -32.69 5.95 -26.41
C LYS A 17 -31.65 6.01 -25.27
N ARG A 18 -30.53 5.32 -25.38
CA ARG A 18 -29.46 5.34 -24.39
C ARG A 18 -28.25 6.09 -24.92
N SER A 19 -27.64 6.89 -24.06
CA SER A 19 -26.34 7.49 -24.37
C SER A 19 -25.26 6.41 -24.28
N VAL A 20 -24.57 6.18 -25.40
CA VAL A 20 -23.40 5.28 -25.48
C VAL A 20 -22.17 6.15 -25.66
N ILE A 21 -21.26 6.13 -24.70
CA ILE A 21 -20.08 6.97 -24.66
C ILE A 21 -18.84 6.08 -24.66
N LEU A 22 -17.92 6.31 -25.59
CA LEU A 22 -16.60 5.71 -25.57
C LEU A 22 -15.70 6.47 -24.59
N VAL A 23 -15.22 5.81 -23.56
CA VAL A 23 -14.22 6.38 -22.63
C VAL A 23 -12.87 5.76 -22.91
N SER A 24 -11.87 6.57 -23.29
CA SER A 24 -10.52 6.08 -23.63
C SER A 24 -9.48 7.17 -23.40
N LYS A 25 -8.27 6.78 -22.98
CA LYS A 25 -7.08 7.65 -22.98
C LYS A 25 -6.49 7.87 -24.37
N ASP A 26 -6.66 6.91 -25.26
CA ASP A 26 -6.16 7.02 -26.62
C ASP A 26 -6.88 8.14 -27.38
N ILE A 27 -6.14 9.22 -27.64
CA ILE A 27 -6.64 10.39 -28.36
C ILE A 27 -7.07 10.04 -29.79
N ASN A 28 -6.33 9.13 -30.47
CA ASN A 28 -6.65 8.73 -31.82
C ASN A 28 -7.97 7.94 -31.89
N MET A 29 -8.20 7.08 -30.89
CA MET A 29 -9.46 6.34 -30.78
C MET A 29 -10.63 7.29 -30.54
N ARG A 30 -10.47 8.31 -29.69
CA ARG A 30 -11.51 9.33 -29.45
C ARG A 30 -11.81 10.18 -30.71
N ILE A 31 -10.76 10.55 -31.45
CA ILE A 31 -10.93 11.32 -32.72
C ILE A 31 -11.69 10.45 -33.73
N LYS A 32 -11.31 9.17 -33.91
CA LYS A 32 -12.00 8.23 -34.80
C LYS A 32 -13.47 8.03 -34.40
N ALA A 33 -13.75 7.89 -33.12
CA ALA A 33 -15.13 7.75 -32.62
C ALA A 33 -15.97 8.97 -32.95
N ARG A 34 -15.44 10.18 -32.69
CA ARG A 34 -16.13 11.42 -33.00
C ARG A 34 -16.35 11.62 -34.51
N ALA A 35 -15.39 11.23 -35.34
CA ALA A 35 -15.53 11.25 -36.81
C ALA A 35 -16.66 10.29 -37.30
N LEU A 36 -16.97 9.25 -36.55
CA LEU A 36 -18.08 8.35 -36.81
C LEU A 36 -19.41 8.78 -36.15
N GLY A 37 -19.45 9.95 -35.54
CA GLY A 37 -20.65 10.51 -34.90
C GLY A 37 -20.94 9.89 -33.52
N LEU A 38 -19.95 9.21 -32.92
CA LEU A 38 -20.06 8.59 -31.57
C LEU A 38 -19.54 9.57 -30.50
N ASP A 39 -20.19 9.57 -29.35
CA ASP A 39 -19.71 10.32 -28.19
C ASP A 39 -18.45 9.67 -27.62
N ALA A 40 -17.41 10.48 -27.40
CA ALA A 40 -16.16 10.02 -26.83
C ALA A 40 -15.60 11.00 -25.81
N GLN A 41 -15.21 10.46 -24.66
CA GLN A 41 -14.68 11.21 -23.52
C GLN A 41 -13.30 10.69 -23.13
N ASP A 42 -12.52 11.56 -22.48
CA ASP A 42 -11.27 11.18 -21.87
C ASP A 42 -11.52 10.46 -20.54
N TYR A 43 -10.60 9.56 -20.15
CA TYR A 43 -10.61 8.95 -18.84
C TYR A 43 -9.87 9.84 -17.84
N PHE A 44 -10.62 10.53 -16.99
CA PHE A 44 -10.05 11.53 -16.07
C PHE A 44 -9.67 10.97 -14.68
N ASN A 45 -10.09 9.74 -14.35
CA ASN A 45 -9.93 9.20 -12.98
C ASN A 45 -8.54 8.63 -12.66
N ASP A 46 -7.57 8.77 -13.54
CA ASP A 46 -6.19 8.35 -13.28
C ASP A 46 -5.24 9.52 -13.00
N LYS A 47 -5.80 10.68 -12.72
CA LYS A 47 -4.98 11.74 -12.14
C LYS A 47 -4.45 11.25 -10.81
N VAL A 48 -3.14 10.99 -10.77
CA VAL A 48 -2.39 10.85 -9.53
C VAL A 48 -2.73 12.07 -8.68
N LEU A 49 -3.10 11.85 -7.43
CA LEU A 49 -3.24 12.94 -6.47
C LEU A 49 -1.94 13.73 -6.48
N GLU A 50 -1.99 14.97 -6.93
CA GLU A 50 -0.81 15.86 -6.99
C GLU A 50 -0.30 16.19 -5.57
N ASP A 51 -1.19 16.06 -4.59
CA ASP A 51 -0.90 16.32 -3.18
C ASP A 51 -0.90 15.01 -2.39
N THR A 52 0.29 14.56 -2.01
CA THR A 52 0.47 13.36 -1.17
C THR A 52 -0.06 13.55 0.25
N ASP A 53 -0.26 14.79 0.70
CA ASP A 53 -0.78 15.09 2.04
C ASP A 53 -2.27 14.72 2.18
N LEU A 54 -2.97 14.52 1.06
CA LEU A 54 -4.35 14.04 1.03
C LEU A 54 -4.46 12.50 1.12
N LEU A 55 -3.34 11.78 1.06
CA LEU A 55 -3.37 10.33 1.16
C LEU A 55 -3.56 9.88 2.61
N TYR A 56 -4.33 8.81 2.77
CA TYR A 56 -4.47 8.13 4.05
C TYR A 56 -3.12 7.65 4.58
N THR A 57 -2.75 8.10 5.77
CA THR A 57 -1.42 7.84 6.35
C THR A 57 -1.29 6.44 6.95
N GLY A 58 -2.39 5.73 7.17
CA GLY A 58 -2.40 4.44 7.86
C GLY A 58 -2.21 4.52 9.38
N VAL A 59 -2.13 5.74 9.95
CA VAL A 59 -1.77 5.95 11.36
C VAL A 59 -2.74 6.91 12.03
N LEU A 60 -3.12 6.64 13.27
CA LEU A 60 -3.98 7.48 14.11
C LEU A 60 -3.30 7.74 15.47
N ALA A 61 -3.03 9.01 15.77
CA ALA A 61 -2.60 9.40 17.10
C ALA A 61 -3.79 9.36 18.07
N LEU A 62 -3.66 8.60 19.15
CA LEU A 62 -4.68 8.55 20.19
C LEU A 62 -4.62 9.83 21.05
N PRO A 63 -5.77 10.44 21.39
CA PRO A 63 -5.81 11.60 22.27
C PRO A 63 -5.26 11.28 23.67
N GLN A 64 -4.80 12.29 24.38
CA GLN A 64 -4.19 12.11 25.71
C GLN A 64 -5.16 11.47 26.73
N ASP A 65 -6.43 11.80 26.62
CA ASP A 65 -7.51 11.30 27.49
C ASP A 65 -8.15 9.99 26.98
N PHE A 66 -7.49 9.31 26.03
CA PHE A 66 -8.00 8.10 25.40
C PHE A 66 -8.35 7.01 26.43
N TRP A 67 -7.43 6.73 27.35
CA TRP A 67 -7.64 5.68 28.36
C TRP A 67 -8.72 6.06 29.38
N ASP A 68 -8.88 7.34 29.67
CA ASP A 68 -9.94 7.82 30.57
C ASP A 68 -11.34 7.62 29.97
N LYS A 69 -11.43 7.78 28.65
CA LYS A 69 -12.69 7.68 27.91
C LYS A 69 -13.03 6.26 27.45
N HIS A 70 -12.03 5.46 27.11
CA HIS A 70 -12.21 4.15 26.47
C HIS A 70 -11.72 2.97 27.33
N GLY A 71 -11.03 3.25 28.44
CA GLY A 71 -10.42 2.23 29.30
C GLY A 71 -11.34 1.63 30.35
N LYS A 72 -12.45 2.29 30.72
CA LYS A 72 -13.32 1.85 31.85
C LYS A 72 -13.97 0.49 31.61
N ASP A 73 -14.37 0.22 30.37
CA ASP A 73 -15.02 -1.04 29.96
C ASP A 73 -14.11 -1.89 29.05
N MET A 74 -12.83 -1.54 29.02
CA MET A 74 -11.85 -2.25 28.22
C MET A 74 -11.63 -3.68 28.74
N LYS A 75 -11.71 -4.63 27.81
CA LYS A 75 -11.29 -6.01 28.07
C LYS A 75 -9.95 -6.23 27.41
N SER A 76 -8.97 -6.72 28.16
CA SER A 76 -7.67 -7.06 27.61
C SER A 76 -7.31 -8.50 27.96
N GLY A 77 -6.57 -9.14 27.05
CA GLY A 77 -6.09 -10.50 27.26
C GLY A 77 -4.90 -10.83 26.38
N PRO A 78 -3.97 -11.64 26.86
CA PRO A 78 -2.85 -12.12 26.04
C PRO A 78 -3.35 -13.19 25.06
N GLN A 79 -2.80 -13.15 23.84
CA GLN A 79 -2.97 -14.18 22.82
C GLN A 79 -1.64 -14.35 22.09
N GLY A 80 -0.92 -15.43 22.39
CA GLY A 80 0.45 -15.60 21.90
C GLY A 80 1.40 -14.53 22.45
N GLU A 81 2.15 -13.90 21.58
CA GLU A 81 3.10 -12.83 21.93
C GLU A 81 2.45 -11.45 22.01
N HIS A 82 1.18 -11.32 21.68
CA HIS A 82 0.47 -10.05 21.63
C HIS A 82 -0.58 -9.93 22.72
N THR A 83 -0.90 -8.70 23.09
CA THR A 83 -2.04 -8.37 23.93
C THR A 83 -3.12 -7.74 23.07
N PHE A 84 -4.34 -8.22 23.24
CA PHE A 84 -5.52 -7.66 22.59
C PHE A 84 -6.29 -6.80 23.56
N TYR A 85 -6.79 -5.67 23.08
CA TYR A 85 -7.61 -4.71 23.79
C TYR A 85 -8.91 -4.52 23.04
N ASN A 86 -10.01 -4.93 23.66
CA ASN A 86 -11.34 -4.60 23.14
C ASN A 86 -11.77 -3.27 23.79
N ILE A 87 -11.85 -2.25 22.99
CA ILE A 87 -12.20 -0.88 23.41
C ILE A 87 -13.60 -0.49 22.92
N GLN A 88 -14.22 0.44 23.62
CA GLN A 88 -15.55 0.96 23.31
C GLN A 88 -15.55 2.49 23.34
N GLY A 89 -16.26 3.11 22.41
CA GLY A 89 -16.42 4.55 22.42
C GLY A 89 -16.46 5.20 21.04
N PRO A 90 -16.69 6.51 21.00
CA PRO A 90 -16.94 7.22 19.73
C PRO A 90 -15.77 7.20 18.76
N LEU A 91 -14.53 7.16 19.25
CA LEU A 91 -13.33 7.13 18.41
C LEU A 91 -13.24 5.82 17.58
N CYS A 92 -13.86 4.72 18.07
CA CYS A 92 -13.83 3.45 17.33
C CYS A 92 -14.49 3.53 15.96
N ARG A 93 -15.45 4.45 15.78
CA ARG A 93 -16.13 4.68 14.50
C ARG A 93 -15.19 5.19 13.41
N ASP A 94 -14.18 5.98 13.80
CA ASP A 94 -13.23 6.61 12.88
C ASP A 94 -11.99 5.75 12.63
N MET A 95 -11.87 4.61 13.32
CA MET A 95 -10.77 3.65 13.11
C MET A 95 -11.03 2.80 11.88
N LEU A 96 -9.95 2.42 11.20
CA LEU A 96 -10.00 1.54 10.03
C LEU A 96 -9.22 0.25 10.29
N LEU A 97 -9.62 -0.84 9.64
CA LEU A 97 -8.88 -2.10 9.70
C LEU A 97 -7.44 -1.90 9.22
N ASN A 98 -6.50 -2.56 9.89
CA ASN A 98 -5.06 -2.45 9.67
C ASN A 98 -4.48 -1.05 9.91
N GLN A 99 -5.24 -0.12 10.47
CA GLN A 99 -4.74 1.18 10.90
C GLN A 99 -3.90 1.02 12.16
N PHE A 100 -2.72 1.63 12.16
CA PHE A 100 -1.92 1.75 13.38
C PHE A 100 -2.45 2.85 14.28
N VAL A 101 -2.52 2.56 15.56
CA VAL A 101 -2.85 3.55 16.60
C VAL A 101 -1.68 3.68 17.55
N TYR A 102 -1.40 4.90 18.00
CA TYR A 102 -0.29 5.13 18.91
C TYR A 102 -0.56 6.24 19.91
N GLN A 103 0.07 6.12 21.08
CA GLN A 103 0.15 7.16 22.09
C GLN A 103 1.56 7.18 22.66
N GLU A 104 2.23 8.33 22.60
CA GLU A 104 3.62 8.49 23.08
C GLU A 104 3.68 9.31 24.39
N ASN A 105 2.58 9.97 24.75
CA ASN A 105 2.48 10.78 25.95
C ASN A 105 2.07 9.91 27.14
N GLY A 106 2.88 9.87 28.22
CA GLY A 106 2.49 9.16 29.44
C GLY A 106 3.53 8.18 30.02
N GLY A 107 4.78 8.26 29.60
CA GLY A 107 5.90 7.48 30.18
C GLY A 107 6.11 6.10 29.57
N HIS A 108 5.06 5.47 29.05
CA HIS A 108 5.17 4.22 28.31
C HIS A 108 4.45 4.37 26.96
N PRO A 109 5.19 4.34 25.84
CA PRO A 109 4.57 4.43 24.52
C PRO A 109 3.67 3.21 24.27
N PHE A 110 2.50 3.47 23.69
CA PHE A 110 1.56 2.43 23.29
C PHE A 110 1.46 2.41 21.77
N TYR A 111 1.63 1.22 21.18
CA TYR A 111 1.53 0.98 19.75
C TYR A 111 0.67 -0.25 19.50
N ALA A 112 -0.34 -0.12 18.67
CA ALA A 112 -1.21 -1.23 18.32
C ALA A 112 -1.72 -1.09 16.87
N VAL A 113 -2.30 -2.16 16.36
CA VAL A 113 -3.02 -2.18 15.08
C VAL A 113 -4.48 -2.55 15.32
N VAL A 114 -5.37 -1.93 14.57
CA VAL A 114 -6.81 -2.24 14.59
C VAL A 114 -7.03 -3.53 13.81
N THR A 115 -7.49 -4.59 14.48
CA THR A 115 -7.77 -5.90 13.87
C THR A 115 -9.25 -6.13 13.61
N GLU A 116 -10.12 -5.48 14.36
CA GLU A 116 -11.57 -5.51 14.15
C GLU A 116 -12.15 -4.13 14.47
N GLN A 117 -13.20 -3.74 13.77
CA GLN A 117 -13.87 -2.48 13.96
C GLN A 117 -15.37 -2.62 13.67
N ASN A 118 -16.17 -2.10 14.58
CA ASN A 118 -17.62 -1.91 14.47
C ASN A 118 -17.95 -0.47 14.87
N ASP A 119 -19.20 -0.05 14.68
CA ASP A 119 -19.63 1.34 14.91
C ASP A 119 -19.21 1.97 16.26
N ASN A 120 -19.10 1.16 17.32
CA ASN A 120 -18.78 1.66 18.67
C ASN A 120 -17.70 0.83 19.38
N THR A 121 -17.14 -0.17 18.74
CA THR A 121 -16.11 -1.06 19.32
C THR A 121 -14.97 -1.26 18.35
N ALA A 122 -13.76 -1.42 18.87
CA ALA A 122 -12.61 -1.83 18.09
C ALA A 122 -11.73 -2.81 18.88
N MET A 123 -11.10 -3.71 18.18
CA MET A 123 -10.09 -4.61 18.71
C MET A 123 -8.71 -4.09 18.30
N LEU A 124 -7.86 -3.83 19.28
CA LEU A 124 -6.49 -3.41 19.08
C LEU A 124 -5.55 -4.56 19.48
N ARG A 125 -4.59 -4.87 18.63
CA ARG A 125 -3.53 -5.83 18.91
C ARG A 125 -2.20 -5.10 19.06
N THR A 126 -1.45 -5.36 20.15
CA THR A 126 -0.10 -4.80 20.31
C THR A 126 0.83 -5.26 19.20
N LEU A 127 1.83 -4.46 18.90
CA LEU A 127 2.78 -4.71 17.82
C LEU A 127 4.02 -5.46 18.32
N THR A 128 4.67 -6.16 17.41
CA THR A 128 6.05 -6.60 17.60
C THR A 128 6.97 -5.37 17.51
N ASP A 129 7.85 -5.20 18.48
CA ASP A 129 8.82 -4.11 18.48
C ASP A 129 10.06 -4.50 17.67
N TYR A 130 10.10 -4.06 16.42
CA TYR A 130 11.23 -4.29 15.52
C TYR A 130 12.42 -3.33 15.73
N THR A 131 12.38 -2.46 16.72
CA THR A 131 13.53 -1.63 17.07
C THR A 131 14.59 -2.41 17.87
N HIS A 132 14.17 -3.52 18.50
CA HIS A 132 15.07 -4.40 19.23
C HIS A 132 15.73 -5.46 18.34
N THR A 133 17.02 -5.69 18.56
CA THR A 133 17.83 -6.68 17.80
C THR A 133 17.29 -8.09 17.87
N LYS A 134 16.58 -8.47 18.95
CA LYS A 134 15.96 -9.80 19.07
C LYS A 134 14.87 -10.06 18.01
N ASN A 135 14.26 -8.99 17.49
CA ASN A 135 13.22 -9.03 16.47
C ASN A 135 13.74 -8.56 15.11
N ALA A 136 15.07 -8.53 14.91
CA ALA A 136 15.66 -8.14 13.64
C ALA A 136 15.16 -9.03 12.51
N ILE A 137 14.83 -8.42 11.36
CA ILE A 137 14.41 -9.10 10.14
C ILE A 137 15.60 -9.08 9.18
N TRP A 138 16.14 -10.25 8.85
CA TRP A 138 17.36 -10.37 8.03
C TRP A 138 18.51 -9.50 8.54
N GLY A 139 18.70 -9.46 9.88
CA GLY A 139 19.72 -8.61 10.53
C GLY A 139 19.35 -7.13 10.62
N ILE A 140 18.25 -6.69 10.04
CA ILE A 140 17.81 -5.29 10.00
C ILE A 140 16.82 -5.02 11.14
N THR A 141 17.05 -3.93 11.88
CA THR A 141 16.13 -3.39 12.88
C THR A 141 15.49 -2.11 12.40
N ALA A 142 14.26 -1.84 12.85
CA ALA A 142 13.59 -0.57 12.60
C ALA A 142 14.33 0.57 13.33
N ARG A 143 14.60 1.69 12.65
CA ARG A 143 15.23 2.87 13.21
C ARG A 143 14.22 3.87 13.80
N ASN A 144 12.97 3.72 13.45
CA ASN A 144 11.87 4.56 13.92
C ASN A 144 10.56 3.77 13.97
N ARG A 145 9.53 4.40 14.52
CA ARG A 145 8.19 3.84 14.67
C ARG A 145 7.58 3.43 13.33
N GLU A 146 7.70 4.29 12.33
CA GLU A 146 7.13 4.07 11.00
C GLU A 146 7.72 2.82 10.34
N GLN A 147 9.02 2.62 10.44
CA GLN A 147 9.67 1.40 9.94
C GLN A 147 9.23 0.15 10.73
N SER A 148 9.01 0.27 12.04
CA SER A 148 8.47 -0.83 12.84
C SER A 148 7.03 -1.17 12.42
N PHE A 149 6.20 -0.17 12.11
CA PHE A 149 4.86 -0.38 11.58
C PHE A 149 4.90 -1.09 10.22
N VAL A 150 5.78 -0.64 9.32
CA VAL A 150 5.98 -1.29 8.01
C VAL A 150 6.33 -2.77 8.18
N LEU A 151 7.26 -3.11 9.06
CA LEU A 151 7.62 -4.51 9.30
C LEU A 151 6.47 -5.33 9.88
N ASN A 152 5.64 -4.74 10.76
CA ASN A 152 4.44 -5.42 11.28
C ASN A 152 3.40 -5.72 10.18
N LEU A 153 3.30 -4.88 9.14
CA LEU A 153 2.44 -5.16 7.98
C LEU A 153 3.07 -6.22 7.08
N LEU A 154 4.32 -6.01 6.69
CA LEU A 154 5.01 -6.89 5.73
C LEU A 154 5.18 -8.31 6.25
N MET A 155 5.39 -8.48 7.56
CA MET A 155 5.55 -9.79 8.19
C MET A 155 4.23 -10.49 8.54
N ASN A 156 3.09 -9.84 8.31
CA ASN A 156 1.78 -10.46 8.54
C ASN A 156 1.28 -11.15 7.24
N PRO A 157 1.23 -12.48 7.19
CA PRO A 157 0.81 -13.21 5.99
C PRO A 157 -0.69 -13.08 5.67
N GLU A 158 -1.48 -12.51 6.56
CA GLU A 158 -2.92 -12.25 6.33
C GLU A 158 -3.15 -10.95 5.53
N ILE A 159 -2.10 -10.15 5.29
CA ILE A 159 -2.18 -8.91 4.53
C ILE A 159 -1.65 -9.13 3.12
N ASP A 160 -2.53 -9.15 2.15
CA ASP A 160 -2.19 -9.45 0.74
C ASP A 160 -1.57 -8.26 0.00
N PHE A 161 -1.82 -7.03 0.45
CA PHE A 161 -1.36 -5.82 -0.24
C PHE A 161 -0.94 -4.71 0.72
N VAL A 162 0.28 -4.20 0.55
CA VAL A 162 0.85 -3.12 1.36
C VAL A 162 1.37 -2.00 0.46
N THR A 163 0.97 -0.77 0.72
CA THR A 163 1.49 0.43 0.05
C THR A 163 2.42 1.20 0.98
N LEU A 164 3.65 1.44 0.54
CA LEU A 164 4.63 2.22 1.28
C LEU A 164 4.91 3.54 0.57
N LEU A 165 4.50 4.63 1.20
CA LEU A 165 4.72 5.99 0.74
C LEU A 165 5.83 6.66 1.57
N GLY A 166 6.63 7.49 0.94
CA GLY A 166 7.68 8.24 1.61
C GLY A 166 8.81 8.67 0.67
N GLN A 167 9.65 9.57 1.15
CA GLN A 167 10.80 10.10 0.39
C GLN A 167 11.83 9.01 0.06
N ALA A 168 12.69 9.27 -0.92
CA ALA A 168 13.83 8.42 -1.21
C ALA A 168 14.75 8.29 0.01
N GLY A 169 15.39 7.13 0.17
CA GLY A 169 16.31 6.88 1.29
C GLY A 169 15.65 6.57 2.65
N THR A 170 14.33 6.44 2.73
CA THR A 170 13.63 6.09 3.99
C THR A 170 13.60 4.59 4.31
N GLY A 171 14.30 3.77 3.53
CA GLY A 171 14.45 2.33 3.77
C GLY A 171 13.31 1.44 3.25
N LYS A 172 12.36 1.97 2.45
CA LYS A 172 11.20 1.19 1.95
C LYS A 172 11.62 -0.10 1.23
N THR A 173 12.49 0.00 0.25
CA THR A 173 12.97 -1.15 -0.55
C THR A 173 13.72 -2.14 0.33
N LEU A 174 14.62 -1.66 1.20
CA LEU A 174 15.39 -2.48 2.13
C LEU A 174 14.47 -3.30 3.06
N LEU A 175 13.51 -2.66 3.70
CA LEU A 175 12.58 -3.34 4.61
C LEU A 175 11.69 -4.36 3.87
N THR A 176 11.23 -4.02 2.67
CA THR A 176 10.41 -4.92 1.84
C THR A 176 11.20 -6.14 1.41
N LEU A 177 12.44 -5.95 0.98
CA LEU A 177 13.32 -7.04 0.57
C LEU A 177 13.66 -7.95 1.76
N ALA A 178 14.06 -7.37 2.91
CA ALA A 178 14.36 -8.13 4.12
C ALA A 178 13.17 -8.97 4.58
N ALA A 179 11.97 -8.40 4.62
CA ALA A 179 10.75 -9.12 4.95
C ALA A 179 10.44 -10.24 3.95
N GLY A 180 10.62 -9.99 2.65
CA GLY A 180 10.46 -11.01 1.60
C GLY A 180 11.43 -12.16 1.75
N LEU A 181 12.71 -11.89 2.01
CA LEU A 181 13.75 -12.89 2.20
C LEU A 181 13.46 -13.80 3.41
N VAL A 182 13.06 -13.23 4.55
CA VAL A 182 12.71 -14.03 5.73
C VAL A 182 11.49 -14.91 5.44
N GLN A 183 10.45 -14.38 4.82
CA GLN A 183 9.25 -15.16 4.50
C GLN A 183 9.53 -16.26 3.47
N MET A 184 10.41 -16.03 2.51
CA MET A 184 10.79 -17.02 1.51
C MET A 184 11.78 -18.06 2.07
N LEU A 185 12.89 -17.64 2.69
CA LEU A 185 14.01 -18.51 3.05
C LEU A 185 13.84 -19.17 4.40
N GLU A 186 13.35 -18.43 5.41
CA GLU A 186 13.23 -18.91 6.78
C GLU A 186 11.84 -19.51 7.04
N HIS A 187 10.78 -18.76 6.73
CA HIS A 187 9.41 -19.22 6.97
C HIS A 187 8.86 -20.14 5.88
N LYS A 188 9.47 -20.12 4.67
CA LYS A 188 9.06 -20.92 3.50
C LYS A 188 7.60 -20.74 3.12
N LEU A 189 7.08 -19.52 3.30
CA LEU A 189 5.71 -19.16 2.94
C LEU A 189 5.56 -18.94 1.44
N TYR A 190 6.62 -18.47 0.78
CA TYR A 190 6.65 -18.17 -0.66
C TYR A 190 7.81 -18.91 -1.33
N SER A 191 7.67 -19.20 -2.63
CA SER A 191 8.68 -19.90 -3.42
C SER A 191 9.67 -18.96 -4.10
N GLU A 192 9.26 -17.71 -4.35
CA GLU A 192 10.07 -16.71 -5.07
C GLU A 192 9.65 -15.29 -4.69
N ILE A 193 10.53 -14.32 -4.93
CA ILE A 193 10.27 -12.89 -4.86
C ILE A 193 10.27 -12.35 -6.27
N ILE A 194 9.16 -11.74 -6.71
CA ILE A 194 9.06 -11.07 -8.01
C ILE A 194 9.15 -9.57 -7.78
N MET A 195 10.19 -8.94 -8.34
CA MET A 195 10.36 -7.50 -8.29
C MET A 195 10.04 -6.87 -9.63
N THR A 196 9.22 -5.82 -9.61
CA THR A 196 8.91 -5.01 -10.79
C THR A 196 9.21 -3.55 -10.52
N ARG A 197 9.65 -2.83 -11.53
CA ARG A 197 9.89 -1.39 -11.46
C ARG A 197 9.39 -0.72 -12.72
N VAL A 198 8.79 0.46 -12.56
CA VAL A 198 8.51 1.34 -13.70
C VAL A 198 9.85 1.90 -14.19
N THR A 199 10.22 1.55 -15.40
CA THR A 199 11.36 2.16 -16.10
C THR A 199 10.87 3.49 -16.69
N VAL A 200 11.20 4.60 -16.07
CA VAL A 200 11.06 5.92 -16.72
C VAL A 200 12.32 6.12 -17.56
N PRO A 201 12.23 6.22 -18.88
CA PRO A 201 13.40 6.53 -19.71
C PRO A 201 13.93 7.91 -19.29
N VAL A 202 15.13 7.93 -18.75
CA VAL A 202 15.88 9.16 -18.50
C VAL A 202 16.57 9.52 -19.81
N GLY A 203 15.88 10.29 -20.67
CA GLY A 203 16.36 10.62 -21.99
C GLY A 203 15.62 9.87 -23.12
N GLU A 204 15.96 10.18 -24.36
CA GLU A 204 15.33 9.61 -25.55
C GLU A 204 15.32 8.06 -25.50
N ASP A 205 14.21 7.51 -25.97
CA ASP A 205 13.80 6.11 -26.06
C ASP A 205 14.95 5.09 -25.94
N ILE A 206 14.97 4.28 -24.88
CA ILE A 206 15.97 3.23 -24.62
C ILE A 206 15.92 2.11 -25.68
N GLY A 207 15.15 2.27 -26.74
CA GLY A 207 14.83 1.28 -27.76
C GLY A 207 16.03 0.59 -28.45
N PHE A 208 17.26 1.06 -28.27
CA PHE A 208 18.43 0.56 -29.01
C PHE A 208 19.74 0.49 -28.21
N LEU A 209 19.72 0.22 -26.91
CA LEU A 209 20.95 -0.17 -26.23
C LEU A 209 21.32 -1.61 -26.65
N PRO A 210 22.54 -1.86 -27.15
CA PRO A 210 23.01 -3.22 -27.38
C PRO A 210 23.22 -3.91 -26.04
N GLY A 211 22.80 -5.17 -25.95
CA GLY A 211 22.95 -5.99 -24.75
C GLY A 211 21.74 -6.89 -24.49
N THR A 212 21.88 -7.82 -23.56
CA THR A 212 20.79 -8.67 -23.06
C THR A 212 19.80 -7.84 -22.27
N GLU A 213 18.58 -8.35 -22.05
CA GLU A 213 17.59 -7.68 -21.21
C GLU A 213 18.11 -7.43 -19.78
N GLU A 214 18.92 -8.36 -19.24
CA GLU A 214 19.57 -8.24 -17.94
C GLU A 214 20.59 -7.10 -17.90
N GLU A 215 21.43 -6.96 -18.94
CA GLU A 215 22.39 -5.86 -19.04
C GLU A 215 21.71 -4.50 -19.18
N LYS A 216 20.57 -4.45 -19.85
CA LYS A 216 19.74 -3.23 -19.98
C LYS A 216 19.07 -2.87 -18.66
N MET A 217 18.75 -3.85 -17.83
CA MET A 217 18.12 -3.66 -16.52
C MET A 217 19.13 -3.32 -15.40
N SER A 218 20.41 -3.65 -15.57
CA SER A 218 21.46 -3.47 -14.56
C SER A 218 21.50 -2.07 -13.91
N PRO A 219 21.39 -0.94 -14.64
CA PRO A 219 21.41 0.38 -14.00
C PRO A 219 20.25 0.63 -13.03
N TRP A 220 19.14 -0.08 -13.18
CA TRP A 220 17.98 0.04 -12.31
C TRP A 220 17.96 -0.99 -11.17
N MET A 221 18.78 -2.06 -11.29
CA MET A 221 18.95 -3.07 -10.26
C MET A 221 19.94 -2.63 -9.17
N GLY A 222 20.77 -1.60 -9.41
CA GLY A 222 21.81 -1.15 -8.48
C GLY A 222 21.30 -0.86 -7.06
N ALA A 223 20.08 -0.33 -6.91
CA ALA A 223 19.50 -0.13 -5.60
C ALA A 223 19.14 -1.44 -4.87
N LEU A 224 19.06 -2.56 -5.59
CA LEU A 224 18.88 -3.90 -5.03
C LEU A 224 20.25 -4.50 -4.67
N ASP A 225 21.22 -4.41 -5.58
CA ASP A 225 22.58 -4.92 -5.40
C ASP A 225 23.24 -4.24 -4.20
N ASP A 226 23.10 -2.91 -4.06
CA ASP A 226 23.59 -2.12 -2.90
C ASP A 226 22.99 -2.53 -1.54
N ASN A 227 21.92 -3.31 -1.52
CA ASN A 227 21.27 -3.79 -0.28
C ASN A 227 21.46 -5.30 -0.05
N LEU A 228 22.09 -6.02 -0.97
CA LEU A 228 22.39 -7.46 -0.88
C LEU A 228 23.83 -7.75 -0.44
N ASP A 229 24.76 -6.80 -0.58
CA ASP A 229 26.12 -6.81 -0.07
C ASP A 229 26.20 -6.37 1.41
#